data_7b3407b20e02aae05ac620772ee9ca52
#
_entry.id   7b3407b20e02aae05ac620772ee9ca52
#
_cell.length_a   1.000
_cell.length_b   1.000
_cell.length_c   1.000
_cell.angle_alpha   90.00
_cell.angle_beta   90.00
_cell.angle_gamma   90.00
#
_symmetry.space_group_name_H-M   'P 1'
#
loop_
_entity.id
_entity.type
_entity.pdbx_description
1 polymer ?
#
loop_
_entity_poly.entity_id
_entity_poly.type
_entity_poly.pdbx_seq_one_letter_code
_entity_poly.pdbx_strand_id
1 'polypeptide(L)'
;MATRRQPLIPGWLIPGVSAATLVVAVALAAFLALWWNAPQGDWVAVWQDSYLWHVVRFSFWQAFLSAQLSVVPAIFLARALYRRRFPGRQMLLRLCAMTLILPVLVAVFGILSVYGRQGWLASLWQSLGLEWTFSPYGLQGILLAHVFFNLPMASRLLLQALENIPGEQRQLAAQLGMRGWHFFRFVEWPWLRRQIPPVAALIFMLC
;
A
#
# COMPACT_ATOMS: atom_id res chain seq x y z
N MET A 1 36.10 36.75 29.26
CA MET A 1 35.38 35.54 28.87
C MET A 1 34.54 35.89 27.64
N ALA A 2 34.97 35.46 26.46
CA ALA A 2 34.25 35.72 25.22
C ALA A 2 33.17 34.64 25.03
N THR A 3 31.89 35.01 25.14
CA THR A 3 30.76 34.15 24.85
C THR A 3 30.73 33.84 23.35
N ARG A 4 31.19 32.65 22.98
CA ARG A 4 31.11 32.11 21.63
C ARG A 4 29.60 31.95 21.29
N ARG A 5 29.07 32.91 20.50
CA ARG A 5 27.73 32.77 19.93
C ARG A 5 27.72 31.52 19.03
N GLN A 6 27.00 30.49 19.44
CA GLN A 6 26.77 29.34 18.60
C GLN A 6 25.97 29.80 17.37
N PRO A 7 26.33 29.37 16.14
CA PRO A 7 25.56 29.71 14.97
C PRO A 7 24.15 29.11 15.12
N LEU A 8 23.14 29.92 14.83
CA LEU A 8 21.71 29.56 14.96
C LEU A 8 21.30 28.36 14.11
N ILE A 9 22.11 28.00 13.10
CA ILE A 9 21.89 26.84 12.23
C ILE A 9 23.17 26.00 12.25
N PRO A 10 23.18 24.78 12.78
CA PRO A 10 24.33 23.91 12.71
C PRO A 10 24.60 23.55 11.24
N GLY A 11 25.87 23.65 10.81
CA GLY A 11 26.32 23.52 9.42
C GLY A 11 25.89 22.20 8.72
N TRP A 12 25.59 21.15 9.48
CA TRP A 12 25.09 19.88 8.97
C TRP A 12 23.63 19.93 8.49
N LEU A 13 22.84 20.95 8.89
CA LEU A 13 21.46 21.15 8.43
C LEU A 13 21.39 21.82 7.05
N ILE A 14 22.45 22.53 6.64
CA ILE A 14 22.47 23.29 5.38
C ILE A 14 22.16 22.40 4.15
N PRO A 15 22.79 21.22 3.97
CA PRO A 15 22.48 20.35 2.82
C PRO A 15 21.03 19.86 2.81
N GLY A 16 20.48 19.56 4.00
CA GLY A 16 19.10 19.10 4.11
C GLY A 16 18.08 20.20 3.79
N VAL A 17 18.32 21.41 4.32
CA VAL A 17 17.46 22.57 4.04
C VAL A 17 17.55 22.98 2.57
N SER A 18 18.73 22.99 1.97
CA SER A 18 18.89 23.33 0.54
C SER A 18 18.20 22.32 -0.38
N ALA A 19 18.30 21.03 -0.09
CA ALA A 19 17.60 20.00 -0.84
C ALA A 19 16.08 20.13 -0.70
N ALA A 20 15.57 20.35 0.51
CA ALA A 20 14.15 20.58 0.74
C ALA A 20 13.63 21.82 0.02
N THR A 21 14.39 22.94 0.08
CA THR A 21 14.03 24.18 -0.62
C THR A 21 14.01 23.98 -2.13
N LEU A 22 14.97 23.24 -2.69
CA LEU A 22 14.99 22.92 -4.12
C LEU A 22 13.75 22.13 -4.54
N VAL A 23 13.38 21.08 -3.81
CA VAL A 23 12.20 20.27 -4.11
C VAL A 23 10.93 21.12 -4.06
N VAL A 24 10.78 21.93 -3.01
CA VAL A 24 9.63 22.85 -2.88
C VAL A 24 9.61 23.87 -4.01
N ALA A 25 10.76 24.46 -4.37
CA ALA A 25 10.86 25.42 -5.45
C ALA A 25 10.47 24.82 -6.80
N VAL A 26 10.92 23.59 -7.11
CA VAL A 26 10.55 22.88 -8.35
C VAL A 26 9.05 22.58 -8.37
N ALA A 27 8.48 22.11 -7.26
CA ALA A 27 7.06 21.83 -7.15
C ALA A 27 6.21 23.10 -7.33
N LEU A 28 6.60 24.20 -6.69
CA LEU A 28 5.94 25.50 -6.85
C LEU A 28 6.07 26.04 -8.27
N ALA A 29 7.24 25.93 -8.88
CA ALA A 29 7.45 26.37 -10.27
C ALA A 29 6.57 25.57 -11.24
N ALA A 30 6.46 24.25 -11.06
CA ALA A 30 5.57 23.41 -11.86
C ALA A 30 4.09 23.81 -11.67
N PHE A 31 3.67 24.05 -10.43
CA PHE A 31 2.31 24.50 -10.13
C PHE A 31 2.00 25.88 -10.75
N LEU A 32 2.92 26.82 -10.62
CA LEU A 32 2.78 28.16 -11.21
C LEU A 32 2.76 28.10 -12.75
N ALA A 33 3.60 27.25 -13.36
CA ALA A 33 3.59 27.04 -14.80
C ALA A 33 2.24 26.48 -15.29
N LEU A 34 1.69 25.50 -14.58
CA LEU A 34 0.36 24.96 -14.87
C LEU A 34 -0.72 26.04 -14.71
N TRP A 35 -0.66 26.82 -13.63
CA TRP A 35 -1.61 27.92 -13.39
C TRP A 35 -1.55 28.98 -14.50
N TRP A 36 -0.35 29.35 -14.94
CA TRP A 36 -0.15 30.36 -15.97
C TRP A 36 -0.58 29.92 -17.37
N ASN A 37 -0.38 28.64 -17.66
CA ASN A 37 -0.77 28.04 -18.95
C ASN A 37 -2.17 27.42 -18.94
N ALA A 38 -2.85 27.43 -17.79
CA ALA A 38 -4.21 26.89 -17.72
C ALA A 38 -5.13 27.73 -18.63
N PRO A 39 -5.88 27.11 -19.54
CA PRO A 39 -6.88 27.84 -20.33
C PRO A 39 -7.84 28.52 -19.36
N GLN A 40 -8.13 29.81 -19.62
CA GLN A 40 -9.13 30.56 -18.86
C GLN A 40 -10.54 30.05 -19.23
N GLY A 41 -10.84 28.83 -18.77
CA GLY A 41 -12.13 28.19 -18.93
C GLY A 41 -13.02 28.41 -17.72
N ASP A 42 -14.31 28.27 -17.95
CA ASP A 42 -15.32 28.34 -16.89
C ASP A 42 -15.09 27.20 -15.89
N TRP A 43 -14.50 27.52 -14.75
CA TRP A 43 -14.30 26.56 -13.64
C TRP A 43 -15.63 25.94 -13.18
N VAL A 44 -16.72 26.65 -13.37
CA VAL A 44 -18.08 26.19 -13.08
C VAL A 44 -18.50 25.08 -14.05
N ALA A 45 -18.11 25.14 -15.32
CA ALA A 45 -18.38 24.10 -16.30
C ALA A 45 -17.72 22.76 -15.94
N VAL A 46 -16.52 22.81 -15.35
CA VAL A 46 -15.81 21.60 -14.85
C VAL A 46 -16.63 20.89 -13.76
N TRP A 47 -17.26 21.65 -12.87
CA TRP A 47 -18.09 21.06 -11.80
C TRP A 47 -19.44 20.54 -12.30
N GLN A 48 -19.91 21.00 -13.45
CA GLN A 48 -21.16 20.57 -14.08
C GLN A 48 -20.96 19.39 -15.03
N ASP A 49 -19.72 19.02 -15.34
CA ASP A 49 -19.43 17.91 -16.25
C ASP A 49 -19.73 16.56 -15.58
N SER A 50 -20.79 15.92 -16.04
CA SER A 50 -21.22 14.59 -15.58
C SER A 50 -20.15 13.52 -15.77
N TYR A 51 -19.31 13.64 -16.81
CA TYR A 51 -18.23 12.69 -17.07
C TYR A 51 -17.13 12.77 -16.00
N LEU A 52 -16.75 13.98 -15.60
CA LEU A 52 -15.74 14.17 -14.53
C LEU A 52 -16.21 13.58 -13.21
N TRP A 53 -17.46 13.79 -12.84
CA TRP A 53 -18.03 13.18 -11.63
C TRP A 53 -18.09 11.66 -11.71
N HIS A 54 -18.36 11.10 -12.88
CA HIS A 54 -18.33 9.66 -13.09
C HIS A 54 -16.89 9.10 -12.87
N VAL A 55 -15.89 9.75 -13.46
CA VAL A 55 -14.47 9.36 -13.32
C VAL A 55 -14.01 9.48 -11.86
N VAL A 56 -14.30 10.58 -11.20
CA VAL A 56 -13.95 10.78 -9.79
C VAL A 56 -14.58 9.69 -8.91
N ARG A 57 -15.88 9.46 -9.07
CA ARG A 57 -16.59 8.43 -8.31
C ARG A 57 -16.04 7.03 -8.58
N PHE A 58 -15.74 6.70 -9.82
CA PHE A 58 -15.12 5.43 -10.19
C PHE A 58 -13.74 5.26 -9.55
N SER A 59 -12.89 6.30 -9.60
CA SER A 59 -11.55 6.28 -9.02
C SER A 59 -11.60 6.08 -7.50
N PHE A 60 -12.48 6.80 -6.80
CA PHE A 60 -12.68 6.60 -5.36
C PHE A 60 -13.16 5.19 -5.02
N TRP A 61 -14.13 4.70 -5.78
CA TRP A 61 -14.67 3.35 -5.58
C TRP A 61 -13.63 2.27 -5.80
N GLN A 62 -12.87 2.38 -6.89
CA GLN A 62 -11.80 1.46 -7.23
C GLN A 62 -10.68 1.48 -6.18
N ALA A 63 -10.24 2.66 -5.73
CA ALA A 63 -9.22 2.81 -4.70
C ALA A 63 -9.69 2.22 -3.35
N PHE A 64 -10.94 2.47 -2.97
CA PHE A 64 -11.53 1.90 -1.76
C PHE A 64 -11.58 0.37 -1.83
N LEU A 65 -12.02 -0.18 -2.96
CA LEU A 65 -12.11 -1.63 -3.16
C LEU A 65 -10.71 -2.28 -3.12
N SER A 66 -9.73 -1.66 -3.78
CA SER A 66 -8.32 -2.08 -3.75
C SER A 66 -7.75 -2.09 -2.34
N ALA A 67 -8.01 -1.03 -1.56
CA ALA A 67 -7.55 -0.94 -0.18
C ALA A 67 -8.15 -2.05 0.68
N GLN A 68 -9.44 -2.31 0.57
CA GLN A 68 -10.10 -3.39 1.32
C GLN A 68 -9.57 -4.77 0.93
N LEU A 69 -9.48 -5.05 -0.37
CA LEU A 69 -9.00 -6.33 -0.88
C LEU A 69 -7.52 -6.58 -0.56
N SER A 70 -6.73 -5.54 -0.33
CA SER A 70 -5.32 -5.66 0.06
C SER A 70 -5.15 -5.75 1.58
N VAL A 71 -5.82 -4.89 2.36
CA VAL A 71 -5.61 -4.79 3.81
C VAL A 71 -6.26 -5.95 4.57
N VAL A 72 -7.48 -6.36 4.18
CA VAL A 72 -8.17 -7.44 4.90
C VAL A 72 -7.39 -8.76 4.87
N PRO A 73 -6.96 -9.28 3.70
CA PRO A 73 -6.14 -10.48 3.68
C PRO A 73 -4.76 -10.27 4.32
N ALA A 74 -4.20 -9.04 4.23
CA ALA A 74 -2.92 -8.71 4.84
C ALA A 74 -2.93 -8.86 6.37
N ILE A 75 -4.05 -8.58 7.04
CA ILE A 75 -4.20 -8.81 8.49
C ILE A 75 -4.00 -10.28 8.82
N PHE A 76 -4.65 -11.17 8.07
CA PHE A 76 -4.53 -12.62 8.28
C PHE A 76 -3.13 -13.13 7.97
N LEU A 77 -2.52 -12.65 6.88
CA LEU A 77 -1.18 -13.02 6.48
C LEU A 77 -0.13 -12.54 7.50
N ALA A 78 -0.20 -11.28 7.94
CA ALA A 78 0.68 -10.73 8.96
C ALA A 78 0.59 -11.52 10.27
N ARG A 79 -0.63 -11.86 10.69
CA ARG A 79 -0.87 -12.66 11.90
C ARG A 79 -0.33 -14.09 11.76
N ALA A 80 -0.51 -14.73 10.62
CA ALA A 80 0.02 -16.07 10.34
C ALA A 80 1.56 -16.07 10.40
N LEU A 81 2.20 -15.07 9.78
CA LEU A 81 3.64 -14.87 9.79
C LEU A 81 4.19 -14.53 11.19
N TYR A 82 3.44 -13.79 11.99
CA TYR A 82 3.82 -13.46 13.36
C TYR A 82 3.80 -14.69 14.27
N ARG A 83 2.73 -15.50 14.18
CA ARG A 83 2.48 -16.61 15.10
C ARG A 83 3.22 -17.90 14.75
N ARG A 84 3.47 -18.12 13.47
CA ARG A 84 4.02 -19.41 13.00
C ARG A 84 5.42 -19.25 12.46
N ARG A 85 6.34 -20.05 13.01
CA ARG A 85 7.66 -20.27 12.45
C ARG A 85 7.60 -21.55 11.63
N PHE A 86 7.62 -21.43 10.31
CA PHE A 86 7.60 -22.56 9.38
C PHE A 86 8.78 -22.47 8.41
N PRO A 87 9.28 -23.60 7.86
CA PRO A 87 10.28 -23.56 6.81
C PRO A 87 9.72 -22.80 5.61
N GLY A 88 10.48 -21.86 5.04
CA GLY A 88 10.01 -20.99 3.96
C GLY A 88 9.45 -19.62 4.39
N ARG A 89 9.24 -19.35 5.70
CA ARG A 89 8.80 -18.02 6.19
C ARG A 89 9.69 -16.89 5.67
N GLN A 90 11.01 -17.06 5.74
CA GLN A 90 11.94 -16.05 5.26
C GLN A 90 11.88 -15.85 3.75
N MET A 91 11.68 -16.93 2.99
CA MET A 91 11.50 -16.85 1.55
C MET A 91 10.23 -16.08 1.19
N LEU A 92 9.11 -16.34 1.87
CA LEU A 92 7.86 -15.60 1.68
C LEU A 92 8.03 -14.11 2.00
N LEU A 93 8.73 -13.76 3.08
CA LEU A 93 9.03 -12.37 3.43
C LEU A 93 9.92 -11.69 2.38
N ARG A 94 10.88 -12.40 1.80
CA ARG A 94 11.71 -11.91 0.69
C ARG A 94 10.88 -11.71 -0.57
N LEU A 95 10.01 -12.65 -0.92
CA LEU A 95 9.09 -12.52 -2.05
C LEU A 95 8.18 -11.31 -1.88
N CYS A 96 7.62 -11.10 -0.69
CA CYS A 96 6.85 -9.90 -0.38
C CYS A 96 7.67 -8.60 -0.49
N ALA A 97 8.99 -8.65 -0.29
CA ALA A 97 9.85 -7.50 -0.51
C ALA A 97 10.15 -7.26 -1.99
N MET A 98 10.28 -8.33 -2.76
CA MET A 98 10.58 -8.25 -4.19
C MET A 98 9.46 -7.58 -5.00
N THR A 99 8.20 -7.70 -4.57
CA THR A 99 7.09 -7.03 -5.26
C THR A 99 7.25 -5.51 -5.30
N LEU A 100 7.92 -4.90 -4.32
CA LEU A 100 8.20 -3.46 -4.28
C LEU A 100 9.32 -3.03 -5.23
N ILE A 101 10.17 -3.97 -5.64
CA ILE A 101 11.33 -3.71 -6.52
C ILE A 101 10.98 -4.02 -7.98
N LEU A 102 9.96 -4.85 -8.21
CA LEU A 102 9.54 -5.25 -9.55
C LEU A 102 9.06 -4.03 -10.35
N PRO A 103 9.59 -3.81 -11.57
CA PRO A 103 9.05 -2.80 -12.47
C PRO A 103 7.58 -3.09 -12.77
N VAL A 104 6.73 -2.06 -12.69
CA VAL A 104 5.27 -2.21 -12.87
C VAL A 104 4.94 -2.88 -14.21
N LEU A 105 5.64 -2.53 -15.30
CA LEU A 105 5.43 -3.13 -16.60
C LEU A 105 5.67 -4.65 -16.61
N VAL A 106 6.73 -5.11 -15.92
CA VAL A 106 7.03 -6.55 -15.82
C VAL A 106 5.91 -7.29 -15.09
N ALA A 107 5.41 -6.71 -14.00
CA ALA A 107 4.31 -7.29 -13.25
C ALA A 107 3.01 -7.33 -14.08
N VAL A 108 2.70 -6.26 -14.82
CA VAL A 108 1.52 -6.21 -15.70
C VAL A 108 1.62 -7.29 -16.78
N PHE A 109 2.79 -7.43 -17.46
CA PHE A 109 2.99 -8.50 -18.43
C PHE A 109 2.88 -9.89 -17.80
N GLY A 110 3.41 -10.07 -16.59
CA GLY A 110 3.26 -11.31 -15.82
C GLY A 110 1.80 -11.63 -15.53
N ILE A 111 1.03 -10.66 -15.07
CA ILE A 111 -0.41 -10.81 -14.82
C ILE A 111 -1.17 -11.17 -16.12
N LEU A 112 -0.88 -10.47 -17.22
CA LEU A 112 -1.51 -10.75 -18.50
C LEU A 112 -1.12 -12.12 -19.07
N SER A 113 0.11 -12.57 -18.85
CA SER A 113 0.56 -13.91 -19.28
C SER A 113 -0.12 -15.03 -18.49
N VAL A 114 -0.48 -14.80 -17.27
CA VAL A 114 -1.15 -15.80 -16.40
C VAL A 114 -2.66 -15.73 -16.55
N TYR A 115 -3.24 -14.53 -16.41
CA TYR A 115 -4.69 -14.31 -16.28
C TYR A 115 -5.33 -13.80 -17.59
N GLY A 116 -4.55 -13.51 -18.63
CA GLY A 116 -5.07 -13.04 -19.93
C GLY A 116 -5.96 -14.07 -20.62
N ARG A 117 -6.65 -13.63 -21.69
CA ARG A 117 -7.53 -14.52 -22.47
C ARG A 117 -6.80 -15.72 -23.08
N GLN A 118 -5.54 -15.55 -23.41
CA GLN A 118 -4.63 -16.60 -23.91
C GLN A 118 -3.57 -16.95 -22.84
N GLY A 119 -3.85 -16.64 -21.59
CA GLY A 119 -2.96 -16.88 -20.49
C GLY A 119 -2.94 -18.35 -20.06
N TRP A 120 -1.93 -18.69 -19.30
CA TRP A 120 -1.73 -20.05 -18.81
C TRP A 120 -2.93 -20.59 -18.01
N LEU A 121 -3.58 -19.77 -17.17
CA LEU A 121 -4.77 -20.15 -16.43
C LEU A 121 -5.98 -20.38 -17.34
N ALA A 122 -6.15 -19.55 -18.38
CA ALA A 122 -7.22 -19.72 -19.36
C ALA A 122 -7.07 -21.06 -20.13
N SER A 123 -5.85 -21.39 -20.56
CA SER A 123 -5.58 -22.67 -21.25
C SER A 123 -5.81 -23.88 -20.34
N LEU A 124 -5.43 -23.79 -19.08
CA LEU A 124 -5.69 -24.83 -18.08
C LEU A 124 -7.19 -25.01 -17.84
N TRP A 125 -7.96 -23.93 -17.75
CA TRP A 125 -9.41 -23.97 -17.53
C TRP A 125 -10.16 -24.57 -18.70
N GLN A 126 -9.73 -24.21 -19.93
CA GLN A 126 -10.27 -24.79 -21.15
C GLN A 126 -9.99 -26.30 -21.27
N SER A 127 -8.79 -26.75 -20.84
CA SER A 127 -8.47 -28.19 -20.84
C SER A 127 -9.34 -28.99 -19.88
N LEU A 128 -9.94 -28.34 -18.86
CA LEU A 128 -10.89 -28.94 -17.93
C LEU A 128 -12.35 -28.85 -18.41
N GLY A 129 -12.59 -28.33 -19.64
CA GLY A 129 -13.93 -28.17 -20.21
C GLY A 129 -14.73 -27.02 -19.59
N LEU A 130 -14.07 -26.08 -18.89
CA LEU A 130 -14.71 -24.94 -18.25
C LEU A 130 -14.44 -23.65 -19.04
N GLU A 131 -15.43 -22.75 -19.10
CA GLU A 131 -15.26 -21.46 -19.74
C GLU A 131 -14.49 -20.49 -18.83
N TRP A 132 -13.48 -19.81 -19.39
CA TRP A 132 -12.73 -18.75 -18.71
C TRP A 132 -13.46 -17.42 -18.81
N THR A 133 -14.13 -17.02 -17.74
CA THR A 133 -14.94 -15.78 -17.70
C THR A 133 -14.18 -14.58 -17.15
N PHE A 134 -13.00 -14.79 -16.54
CA PHE A 134 -12.21 -13.70 -15.98
C PHE A 134 -11.58 -12.84 -17.08
N SER A 135 -11.79 -11.53 -17.01
CA SER A 135 -11.16 -10.57 -17.92
C SER A 135 -10.15 -9.70 -17.13
N PRO A 136 -8.86 -9.75 -17.49
CA PRO A 136 -7.86 -8.88 -16.87
C PRO A 136 -7.98 -7.42 -17.35
N TYR A 137 -8.91 -7.15 -18.28
CA TYR A 137 -9.19 -5.80 -18.76
C TYR A 137 -10.32 -5.17 -17.94
N GLY A 138 -10.15 -3.88 -17.57
CA GLY A 138 -11.10 -3.15 -16.76
C GLY A 138 -10.87 -3.30 -15.25
N LEU A 139 -11.92 -3.13 -14.46
CA LEU A 139 -11.85 -3.07 -13.00
C LEU A 139 -11.21 -4.30 -12.35
N GLN A 140 -11.51 -5.50 -12.86
CA GLN A 140 -10.97 -6.74 -12.29
C GLN A 140 -9.45 -6.82 -12.41
N GLY A 141 -8.89 -6.43 -13.56
CA GLY A 141 -7.44 -6.41 -13.78
C GLY A 141 -6.75 -5.34 -12.94
N ILE A 142 -7.36 -4.16 -12.82
CA ILE A 142 -6.86 -3.08 -11.96
C ILE A 142 -6.79 -3.56 -10.51
N LEU A 143 -7.87 -4.15 -10.00
CA LEU A 143 -7.92 -4.67 -8.63
C LEU A 143 -6.89 -5.77 -8.41
N LEU A 144 -6.73 -6.70 -9.38
CA LEU A 144 -5.74 -7.76 -9.29
C LEU A 144 -4.32 -7.21 -9.21
N ALA A 145 -3.98 -6.24 -10.07
CA ALA A 145 -2.67 -5.60 -10.07
C ALA A 145 -2.42 -4.84 -8.75
N HIS A 146 -3.40 -4.10 -8.25
CA HIS A 146 -3.29 -3.39 -6.99
C HIS A 146 -3.12 -4.34 -5.80
N VAL A 147 -3.88 -5.42 -5.74
CA VAL A 147 -3.72 -6.44 -4.69
C VAL A 147 -2.35 -7.09 -4.76
N PHE A 148 -1.86 -7.40 -5.97
CA PHE A 148 -0.53 -7.99 -6.14
C PHE A 148 0.60 -7.14 -5.53
N PHE A 149 0.54 -5.81 -5.70
CA PHE A 149 1.54 -4.90 -5.13
C PHE A 149 1.27 -4.55 -3.67
N ASN A 150 0.02 -4.25 -3.33
CA ASN A 150 -0.33 -3.65 -2.05
C ASN A 150 -0.50 -4.67 -0.91
N LEU A 151 -0.96 -5.89 -1.19
CA LEU A 151 -1.12 -6.93 -0.16
C LEU A 151 0.21 -7.32 0.52
N PRO A 152 1.32 -7.57 -0.22
CA PRO A 152 2.62 -7.85 0.39
C PRO A 152 3.13 -6.68 1.24
N MET A 153 2.96 -5.45 0.74
CA MET A 153 3.36 -4.23 1.45
C MET A 153 2.56 -4.07 2.76
N ALA A 154 1.24 -4.15 2.67
CA ALA A 154 0.35 -4.09 3.84
C ALA A 154 0.69 -5.16 4.87
N SER A 155 0.93 -6.40 4.41
CA SER A 155 1.30 -7.52 5.29
C SER A 155 2.59 -7.28 6.05
N ARG A 156 3.58 -6.67 5.42
CA ARG A 156 4.85 -6.32 6.09
C ARG A 156 4.67 -5.22 7.13
N LEU A 157 3.92 -4.16 6.80
CA LEU A 157 3.65 -3.06 7.74
C LEU A 157 2.87 -3.55 8.96
N LEU A 158 1.85 -4.38 8.75
CA LEU A 158 1.07 -4.97 9.84
C LEU A 158 1.87 -6.00 10.66
N LEU A 159 2.75 -6.78 10.01
CA LEU A 159 3.66 -7.69 10.68
C LEU A 159 4.62 -6.93 11.60
N GLN A 160 5.20 -5.84 11.11
CA GLN A 160 6.08 -4.98 11.89
C GLN A 160 5.36 -4.41 13.11
N ALA A 161 4.09 -4.02 12.99
CA ALA A 161 3.28 -3.59 14.12
C ALA A 161 3.14 -4.69 15.19
N LEU A 162 2.95 -5.95 14.78
CA LEU A 162 2.87 -7.09 15.70
C LEU A 162 4.23 -7.43 16.32
N GLU A 163 5.32 -7.29 15.57
CA GLU A 163 6.68 -7.53 16.08
C GLU A 163 7.12 -6.49 17.12
N ASN A 164 6.56 -5.27 17.04
CA ASN A 164 6.79 -4.19 18.00
C ASN A 164 6.03 -4.35 19.33
N ILE A 165 5.20 -5.38 19.49
CA ILE A 165 4.52 -5.64 20.77
C ILE A 165 5.57 -5.91 21.86
N PRO A 166 5.59 -5.13 22.98
CA PRO A 166 6.57 -5.30 24.05
C PRO A 166 6.58 -6.71 24.64
N GLY A 167 7.79 -7.21 24.95
CA GLY A 167 7.95 -8.53 25.56
C GLY A 167 7.18 -8.70 26.85
N GLU A 168 7.13 -7.65 27.66
CA GLU A 168 6.38 -7.61 28.94
C GLU A 168 4.89 -7.90 28.75
N GLN A 169 4.25 -7.29 27.74
CA GLN A 169 2.84 -7.56 27.44
C GLN A 169 2.60 -9.02 27.03
N ARG A 170 3.55 -9.60 26.28
CA ARG A 170 3.48 -11.02 25.89
C ARG A 170 3.66 -11.95 27.08
N GLN A 171 4.58 -11.61 28.00
CA GLN A 171 4.83 -12.38 29.22
C GLN A 171 3.63 -12.31 30.15
N LEU A 172 3.07 -11.12 30.38
CA LEU A 172 1.87 -10.93 31.19
C LEU A 172 0.69 -11.73 30.63
N ALA A 173 0.47 -11.68 29.34
CA ALA A 173 -0.58 -12.47 28.69
C ALA A 173 -0.37 -13.98 28.86
N ALA A 174 0.89 -14.44 28.82
CA ALA A 174 1.22 -15.85 29.06
C ALA A 174 0.96 -16.26 30.52
N GLN A 175 1.31 -15.40 31.49
CA GLN A 175 1.03 -15.63 32.91
C GLN A 175 -0.49 -15.70 33.20
N LEU A 176 -1.28 -14.88 32.52
CA LEU A 176 -2.74 -14.90 32.57
C LEU A 176 -3.38 -16.05 31.78
N GLY A 177 -2.58 -16.97 31.21
CA GLY A 177 -3.07 -18.11 30.43
C GLY A 177 -3.79 -17.72 29.14
N MET A 178 -3.60 -16.49 28.64
CA MET A 178 -4.27 -16.03 27.41
C MET A 178 -3.75 -16.77 26.18
N ARG A 179 -4.63 -17.50 25.50
CA ARG A 179 -4.31 -18.26 24.28
C ARG A 179 -5.35 -18.01 23.18
N GLY A 180 -4.99 -18.32 21.96
CA GLY A 180 -5.92 -18.31 20.82
C GLY A 180 -6.59 -16.97 20.58
N TRP A 181 -7.91 -16.93 20.69
CA TRP A 181 -8.75 -15.76 20.44
C TRP A 181 -8.59 -14.66 21.48
N HIS A 182 -8.44 -15.03 22.76
CA HIS A 182 -8.22 -14.04 23.83
C HIS A 182 -6.92 -13.28 23.65
N PHE A 183 -5.82 -13.96 23.31
CA PHE A 183 -4.56 -13.31 23.01
C PHE A 183 -4.69 -12.37 21.79
N PHE A 184 -5.42 -12.80 20.73
CA PHE A 184 -5.68 -11.93 19.60
C PHE A 184 -6.42 -10.67 19.99
N ARG A 185 -7.55 -10.82 20.68
CA ARG A 185 -8.44 -9.69 21.00
C ARG A 185 -7.80 -8.67 21.95
N PHE A 186 -7.03 -9.12 22.93
CA PHE A 186 -6.51 -8.25 23.99
C PHE A 186 -5.07 -7.79 23.77
N VAL A 187 -4.25 -8.54 23.01
CA VAL A 187 -2.83 -8.23 22.80
C VAL A 187 -2.56 -7.81 21.36
N GLU A 188 -2.92 -8.62 20.36
CA GLU A 188 -2.59 -8.33 18.95
C GLU A 188 -3.49 -7.25 18.34
N TRP A 189 -4.80 -7.34 18.56
CA TRP A 189 -5.79 -6.43 17.95
C TRP A 189 -5.60 -4.96 18.30
N PRO A 190 -5.31 -4.56 19.55
CA PRO A 190 -5.05 -3.17 19.88
C PRO A 190 -3.90 -2.55 19.10
N TRP A 191 -2.87 -3.33 18.78
CA TRP A 191 -1.75 -2.89 17.95
C TRP A 191 -2.12 -2.82 16.47
N LEU A 192 -2.80 -3.84 15.96
CA LEU A 192 -3.28 -3.87 14.58
C LEU A 192 -4.25 -2.73 14.28
N ARG A 193 -5.25 -2.51 15.12
CA ARG A 193 -6.27 -1.49 14.90
C ARG A 193 -5.71 -0.07 14.80
N ARG A 194 -4.58 0.19 15.45
CA ARG A 194 -3.88 1.49 15.36
C ARG A 194 -3.15 1.64 14.02
N GLN A 195 -2.68 0.53 13.47
CA GLN A 195 -1.90 0.54 12.23
C GLN A 195 -2.76 0.35 10.96
N ILE A 196 -3.95 -0.25 11.08
CA ILE A 196 -4.85 -0.47 9.95
C ILE A 196 -5.23 0.84 9.22
N PRO A 197 -5.68 1.91 9.91
CA PRO A 197 -6.07 3.14 9.23
C PRO A 197 -4.94 3.80 8.43
N PRO A 198 -3.72 4.00 8.96
CA PRO A 198 -2.64 4.59 8.19
C PRO A 198 -2.19 3.70 7.02
N VAL A 199 -2.19 2.36 7.19
CA VAL A 199 -1.89 1.44 6.09
C VAL A 199 -2.97 1.48 5.02
N ALA A 200 -4.25 1.51 5.41
CA ALA A 200 -5.35 1.62 4.46
C ALA A 200 -5.33 2.96 3.71
N ALA A 201 -5.05 4.08 4.41
CA ALA A 201 -4.92 5.39 3.81
C ALA A 201 -3.74 5.44 2.81
N LEU A 202 -2.59 4.85 3.19
CA LEU A 202 -1.44 4.76 2.30
C LEU A 202 -1.78 4.00 1.01
N ILE A 203 -2.43 2.83 1.12
CA ILE A 203 -2.83 2.03 -0.04
C ILE A 203 -3.86 2.77 -0.88
N PHE A 204 -4.83 3.42 -0.23
CA PHE A 204 -5.84 4.22 -0.93
C PHE A 204 -5.22 5.35 -1.75
N MET A 205 -4.16 6.00 -1.24
CA MET A 205 -3.42 7.04 -1.97
C MET A 205 -2.57 6.49 -3.12
N LEU A 206 -2.16 5.23 -3.05
CA LEU A 206 -1.36 4.56 -4.10
C LEU A 206 -2.22 4.00 -5.24
N CYS A 207 -3.53 3.89 -5.04
CA CYS A 207 -4.49 3.41 -6.01
C CYS A 207 -5.19 4.54 -6.76
#